data_5c67118fa5755dc461c78a0e18c6ddfa
#
_entry.id   5c67118fa5755dc461c78a0e18c6ddfa
#
_cell.length_a   1.000
_cell.length_b   1.000
_cell.length_c   1.000
_cell.angle_alpha   90.00
_cell.angle_beta   90.00
_cell.angle_gamma   90.00
#
_symmetry.space_group_name_H-M   'P 1'
#
loop_
_entity.id
_entity.type
_entity.pdbx_description
1 polymer ?
#
loop_
_entity_poly.entity_id
_entity_poly.type
_entity_poly.pdbx_seq_one_letter_code
_entity_poly.pdbx_strand_id
1 'polypeptide(L)'
;ANIRLLSKNYIEMGIAQADLINDAYNGTGIFVSTQCSGYKAIAALYPEACQIVVHNDSGINSIDDLLGKKVSIGESDSGTEQTANLILQLNGLSDKLVDTLNYDYTTAAGKLQSGEIDAFFCTAGLRTTIIEELAQQCPIKFLSISDSCSKKLESAYDTYVDYTIPANTYTGQTEEIKTVAVQAVLLASNELSDIVVESLTEFLFEHSADLQYSVPVNLQLDETSAVKGISIPFHPGAVKYYKKHNIKVKSE
;
A
#
# COMPACT_ATOMS: atom_id res chain seq x y z
N ALA A 1 3.54 11.86 -0.99
CA ALA A 1 3.87 13.02 -0.15
C ALA A 1 5.07 12.73 0.78
N ASN A 2 5.02 11.70 1.67
CA ASN A 2 6.01 11.44 2.72
C ASN A 2 7.45 11.30 2.21
N ILE A 3 7.67 10.57 1.12
CA ILE A 3 9.01 10.38 0.52
C ILE A 3 9.65 11.72 0.15
N ARG A 4 8.88 12.63 -0.49
CA ARG A 4 9.38 13.97 -0.86
C ARG A 4 9.64 14.85 0.36
N LEU A 5 8.88 14.70 1.44
CA LEU A 5 9.09 15.43 2.70
C LEU A 5 10.34 14.91 3.42
N LEU A 6 10.54 13.59 3.48
CA LEU A 6 11.74 12.96 4.01
C LEU A 6 12.98 13.39 3.22
N SER A 7 12.92 13.34 1.88
CA SER A 7 14.04 13.74 1.02
C SER A 7 14.45 15.21 1.19
N LYS A 8 13.54 16.06 1.65
CA LYS A 8 13.80 17.48 1.93
C LYS A 8 14.07 17.79 3.40
N ASN A 9 14.15 16.76 4.24
CA ASN A 9 14.30 16.88 5.70
C ASN A 9 13.19 17.74 6.37
N TYR A 10 11.96 17.70 5.81
CA TYR A 10 10.81 18.37 6.42
C TYR A 10 10.14 17.50 7.49
N ILE A 11 10.34 16.20 7.41
CA ILE A 11 9.96 15.23 8.43
C ILE A 11 11.12 14.28 8.69
N GLU A 12 11.22 13.77 9.91
CA GLU A 12 12.28 12.87 10.34
C GLU A 12 11.96 11.40 10.06
N MET A 13 10.68 11.06 10.07
CA MET A 13 10.18 9.70 9.80
C MET A 13 8.87 9.73 9.02
N GLY A 14 8.57 8.65 8.31
CA GLY A 14 7.32 8.51 7.57
C GLY A 14 7.09 7.09 7.11
N ILE A 15 5.85 6.78 6.78
CA ILE A 15 5.47 5.51 6.19
C ILE A 15 5.18 5.73 4.70
N ALA A 16 5.65 4.81 3.85
CA ALA A 16 5.36 4.81 2.43
C ALA A 16 5.31 3.38 1.88
N GLN A 17 4.68 3.22 0.73
CA GLN A 17 4.60 1.93 0.03
C GLN A 17 5.96 1.54 -0.56
N ALA A 18 6.29 0.26 -0.51
CA ALA A 18 7.58 -0.27 -0.94
C ALA A 18 7.87 -0.03 -2.43
N ASP A 19 6.86 -0.07 -3.30
CA ASP A 19 6.99 0.22 -4.73
C ASP A 19 7.35 1.69 -4.98
N LEU A 20 6.64 2.64 -4.35
CA LEU A 20 6.97 4.06 -4.43
C LEU A 20 8.35 4.38 -3.85
N ILE A 21 8.73 3.70 -2.77
CA ILE A 21 10.06 3.86 -2.17
C ILE A 21 11.13 3.41 -3.15
N ASN A 22 10.93 2.25 -3.80
CA ASN A 22 11.84 1.72 -4.80
C ASN A 22 11.99 2.68 -5.99
N ASP A 23 10.87 3.16 -6.53
CA ASP A 23 10.86 4.10 -7.66
C ASP A 23 11.54 5.42 -7.30
N ALA A 24 11.24 5.98 -6.14
CA ALA A 24 11.84 7.24 -5.69
C ALA A 24 13.35 7.11 -5.48
N TYR A 25 13.79 6.00 -4.89
CA TYR A 25 15.21 5.74 -4.63
C TYR A 25 16.01 5.52 -5.92
N ASN A 26 15.42 4.86 -6.91
CA ASN A 26 16.06 4.55 -8.19
C ASN A 26 15.82 5.65 -9.27
N GLY A 27 14.93 6.61 -9.04
CA GLY A 27 14.55 7.62 -10.03
C GLY A 27 13.75 7.02 -11.20
N THR A 28 12.84 6.10 -10.91
CA THR A 28 11.96 5.42 -11.88
C THR A 28 10.50 5.83 -11.67
N GLY A 29 9.59 5.30 -12.49
CA GLY A 29 8.16 5.59 -12.38
C GLY A 29 7.86 7.09 -12.37
N ILE A 30 7.05 7.55 -11.44
CA ILE A 30 6.71 8.98 -11.28
C ILE A 30 7.88 9.84 -10.78
N PHE A 31 9.04 9.24 -10.48
CA PHE A 31 10.24 9.92 -9.98
C PHE A 31 11.37 10.03 -11.01
N VAL A 32 11.15 9.71 -12.30
CA VAL A 32 12.17 9.74 -13.37
C VAL A 32 12.95 11.05 -13.43
N SER A 33 12.33 12.18 -13.12
CA SER A 33 13.00 13.50 -13.13
C SER A 33 13.30 14.05 -11.73
N THR A 34 12.94 13.33 -10.68
CA THR A 34 13.01 13.80 -9.28
C THR A 34 13.37 12.68 -8.33
N GLN A 35 14.50 12.00 -8.60
CA GLN A 35 15.01 10.98 -7.68
C GLN A 35 15.09 11.53 -6.26
N CYS A 36 14.58 10.77 -5.30
CA CYS A 36 14.54 11.13 -3.89
C CYS A 36 15.55 10.29 -3.11
N SER A 37 16.38 10.97 -2.31
CA SER A 37 17.37 10.36 -1.42
C SER A 37 17.31 11.02 -0.04
N GLY A 38 18.17 10.64 0.88
CA GLY A 38 18.22 11.25 2.21
C GLY A 38 17.41 10.50 3.26
N TYR A 39 16.89 9.32 2.94
CA TYR A 39 16.16 8.44 3.86
C TYR A 39 16.57 6.97 3.66
N LYS A 40 16.28 6.16 4.66
CA LYS A 40 16.53 4.71 4.66
C LYS A 40 15.42 3.97 5.40
N ALA A 41 15.33 2.66 5.16
CA ALA A 41 14.31 1.81 5.77
C ALA A 41 14.59 1.49 7.23
N ILE A 42 13.53 1.36 8.03
CA ILE A 42 13.59 0.79 9.38
C ILE A 42 12.95 -0.60 9.39
N ALA A 43 11.68 -0.72 8.96
CA ALA A 43 10.92 -1.96 9.01
C ALA A 43 9.73 -1.91 8.05
N ALA A 44 9.35 -3.05 7.48
CA ALA A 44 8.01 -3.27 6.94
C ALA A 44 7.04 -3.48 8.11
N LEU A 45 5.89 -2.81 8.08
CA LEU A 45 4.93 -2.79 9.18
C LEU A 45 3.74 -3.72 8.94
N TYR A 46 3.14 -3.66 7.75
CA TYR A 46 1.97 -4.44 7.36
C TYR A 46 1.80 -4.43 5.83
N PRO A 47 1.11 -5.44 5.28
CA PRO A 47 0.73 -5.42 3.87
C PRO A 47 -0.45 -4.45 3.64
N GLU A 48 -0.34 -3.64 2.61
CA GLU A 48 -1.42 -2.82 2.07
C GLU A 48 -2.03 -3.54 0.87
N ALA A 49 -3.23 -4.10 1.07
CA ALA A 49 -3.96 -4.82 0.04
C ALA A 49 -4.64 -3.85 -0.93
N CYS A 50 -4.53 -4.12 -2.22
CA CYS A 50 -5.30 -3.40 -3.23
C CYS A 50 -6.75 -3.86 -3.20
N GLN A 51 -7.67 -2.98 -2.84
CA GLN A 51 -9.10 -3.24 -2.69
C GLN A 51 -9.84 -2.46 -3.77
N ILE A 52 -10.56 -3.17 -4.64
CA ILE A 52 -11.36 -2.56 -5.71
C ILE A 52 -12.82 -2.69 -5.32
N VAL A 53 -13.44 -1.59 -4.97
CA VAL A 53 -14.79 -1.53 -4.38
C VAL A 53 -15.79 -1.03 -5.40
N VAL A 54 -16.91 -1.74 -5.53
CA VAL A 54 -18.05 -1.36 -6.38
C VAL A 54 -19.35 -1.52 -5.61
N HIS A 55 -20.41 -0.86 -6.05
CA HIS A 55 -21.74 -1.09 -5.50
C HIS A 55 -22.21 -2.51 -5.86
N ASN A 56 -22.83 -3.22 -4.94
CA ASN A 56 -23.26 -4.61 -5.16
C ASN A 56 -24.12 -4.80 -6.41
N ASP A 57 -25.04 -3.87 -6.65
CA ASP A 57 -26.00 -3.89 -7.74
C ASP A 57 -25.52 -3.23 -9.03
N SER A 58 -24.24 -2.86 -9.11
CA SER A 58 -23.65 -2.15 -10.27
C SER A 58 -23.61 -2.96 -11.56
N GLY A 59 -23.75 -4.28 -11.48
CA GLY A 59 -23.51 -5.20 -12.62
C GLY A 59 -22.02 -5.40 -12.96
N ILE A 60 -21.10 -4.72 -12.26
CA ILE A 60 -19.65 -4.86 -12.42
C ILE A 60 -19.19 -6.06 -11.61
N ASN A 61 -18.59 -7.07 -12.24
CA ASN A 61 -18.19 -8.33 -11.60
C ASN A 61 -16.70 -8.66 -11.80
N SER A 62 -16.03 -7.94 -12.71
CA SER A 62 -14.63 -8.12 -13.04
C SER A 62 -13.97 -6.78 -13.35
N ILE A 63 -12.65 -6.76 -13.46
CA ILE A 63 -11.90 -5.56 -13.86
C ILE A 63 -12.26 -5.15 -15.29
N ASP A 64 -12.55 -6.12 -16.18
CA ASP A 64 -12.95 -5.84 -17.58
C ASP A 64 -14.26 -5.04 -17.66
N ASP A 65 -15.16 -5.19 -16.69
CA ASP A 65 -16.41 -4.44 -16.61
C ASP A 65 -16.22 -2.95 -16.25
N LEU A 66 -15.01 -2.55 -15.92
CA LEU A 66 -14.65 -1.14 -15.68
C LEU A 66 -14.52 -0.34 -16.99
N LEU A 67 -14.61 -0.99 -18.16
CA LEU A 67 -14.61 -0.32 -19.45
C LEU A 67 -15.72 0.72 -19.54
N GLY A 68 -15.36 1.99 -19.80
CA GLY A 68 -16.28 3.13 -19.89
C GLY A 68 -16.87 3.59 -18.54
N LYS A 69 -16.35 3.10 -17.43
CA LYS A 69 -16.79 3.44 -16.08
C LYS A 69 -15.99 4.59 -15.48
N LYS A 70 -16.60 5.29 -14.52
CA LYS A 70 -15.95 6.31 -13.69
C LYS A 70 -15.30 5.64 -12.49
N VAL A 71 -13.98 5.68 -12.42
CA VAL A 71 -13.21 4.95 -11.41
C VAL A 71 -12.27 5.90 -10.66
N SER A 72 -12.43 5.99 -9.35
CA SER A 72 -11.41 6.67 -8.53
C SER A 72 -10.21 5.76 -8.34
N ILE A 73 -9.04 6.26 -8.74
CA ILE A 73 -7.76 5.53 -8.65
C ILE A 73 -6.89 6.00 -7.49
N GLY A 74 -7.45 6.73 -6.53
CA GLY A 74 -6.73 7.32 -5.40
C GLY A 74 -6.27 8.75 -5.68
N GLU A 75 -5.64 9.36 -4.69
CA GLU A 75 -5.07 10.71 -4.84
C GLU A 75 -3.93 10.73 -5.85
N SER A 76 -3.75 11.86 -6.52
CA SER A 76 -2.63 12.05 -7.44
C SER A 76 -1.28 11.85 -6.75
N ASP A 77 -0.34 11.21 -7.42
CA ASP A 77 0.98 10.85 -6.90
C ASP A 77 0.93 9.88 -5.68
N SER A 78 -0.18 9.15 -5.49
CA SER A 78 -0.31 8.13 -4.45
C SER A 78 0.12 6.74 -4.93
N GLY A 79 0.44 5.84 -3.99
CA GLY A 79 0.69 4.44 -4.31
C GLY A 79 -0.57 3.73 -4.82
N THR A 80 -1.75 4.15 -4.37
CA THR A 80 -3.01 3.63 -4.89
C THR A 80 -3.18 3.95 -6.37
N GLU A 81 -2.88 5.19 -6.79
CA GLU A 81 -2.90 5.57 -8.20
C GLU A 81 -1.92 4.72 -9.04
N GLN A 82 -0.70 4.50 -8.53
CA GLN A 82 0.28 3.66 -9.21
C GLN A 82 -0.22 2.22 -9.36
N THR A 83 -0.67 1.61 -8.27
CA THR A 83 -1.21 0.23 -8.26
C THR A 83 -2.42 0.10 -9.18
N ALA A 84 -3.37 1.04 -9.12
CA ALA A 84 -4.57 1.04 -9.96
C ALA A 84 -4.20 1.12 -11.45
N ASN A 85 -3.32 2.05 -11.83
CA ASN A 85 -2.88 2.19 -13.21
C ASN A 85 -2.19 0.92 -13.74
N LEU A 86 -1.34 0.28 -12.94
CA LEU A 86 -0.69 -0.97 -13.33
C LEU A 86 -1.73 -2.10 -13.54
N ILE A 87 -2.69 -2.24 -12.63
CA ILE A 87 -3.75 -3.26 -12.74
C ILE A 87 -4.61 -3.01 -13.97
N LEU A 88 -5.05 -1.77 -14.20
CA LEU A 88 -5.84 -1.42 -15.37
C LEU A 88 -5.08 -1.71 -16.66
N GLN A 89 -3.82 -1.29 -16.78
CA GLN A 89 -2.98 -1.55 -17.94
C GLN A 89 -2.78 -3.04 -18.21
N LEU A 90 -2.53 -3.84 -17.18
CA LEU A 90 -2.35 -5.29 -17.32
C LEU A 90 -3.62 -6.03 -17.77
N ASN A 91 -4.79 -5.43 -17.55
CA ASN A 91 -6.07 -5.90 -18.06
C ASN A 91 -6.48 -5.21 -19.40
N GLY A 92 -5.57 -4.48 -20.02
CA GLY A 92 -5.82 -3.82 -21.33
C GLY A 92 -6.70 -2.57 -21.24
N LEU A 93 -6.94 -2.07 -20.05
CA LEU A 93 -7.70 -0.85 -19.78
C LEU A 93 -6.74 0.34 -19.64
N SER A 94 -6.85 1.31 -20.52
CA SER A 94 -6.10 2.56 -20.45
C SER A 94 -6.98 3.71 -19.92
N ASP A 95 -6.36 4.82 -19.60
CA ASP A 95 -7.00 6.10 -19.27
C ASP A 95 -7.98 6.62 -20.33
N LYS A 96 -7.90 6.11 -21.56
CA LYS A 96 -8.86 6.40 -22.65
C LYS A 96 -10.09 5.49 -22.62
N LEU A 97 -10.00 4.37 -21.94
CA LEU A 97 -11.05 3.35 -21.86
C LEU A 97 -11.80 3.37 -20.53
N VAL A 98 -11.21 3.97 -19.51
CA VAL A 98 -11.79 4.16 -18.17
C VAL A 98 -11.70 5.65 -17.84
N ASP A 99 -12.78 6.23 -17.33
CA ASP A 99 -12.79 7.61 -16.84
C ASP A 99 -12.17 7.64 -15.44
N THR A 100 -10.83 7.81 -15.38
CA THR A 100 -10.08 7.78 -14.13
C THR A 100 -10.13 9.12 -13.42
N LEU A 101 -10.38 9.10 -12.10
CA LEU A 101 -10.56 10.25 -11.24
C LEU A 101 -9.64 10.11 -10.01
N ASN A 102 -9.13 11.23 -9.52
CA ASN A 102 -8.27 11.25 -8.34
C ASN A 102 -9.02 11.84 -7.14
N TYR A 103 -9.38 10.98 -6.19
CA TYR A 103 -10.01 11.35 -4.93
C TYR A 103 -9.31 10.64 -3.76
N ASP A 104 -9.33 11.27 -2.58
CA ASP A 104 -9.05 10.59 -1.33
C ASP A 104 -10.13 9.52 -1.04
N TYR A 105 -9.84 8.59 -0.13
CA TYR A 105 -10.74 7.45 0.14
C TYR A 105 -12.11 7.87 0.67
N THR A 106 -12.18 8.92 1.49
CA THR A 106 -13.44 9.41 2.06
C THR A 106 -14.34 10.00 0.96
N THR A 107 -13.75 10.83 0.10
CA THR A 107 -14.45 11.41 -1.05
C THR A 107 -14.87 10.32 -2.04
N ALA A 108 -14.02 9.35 -2.34
CA ALA A 108 -14.33 8.24 -3.24
C ALA A 108 -15.48 7.37 -2.70
N ALA A 109 -15.46 7.02 -1.41
CA ALA A 109 -16.54 6.26 -0.77
C ALA A 109 -17.89 6.99 -0.83
N GLY A 110 -17.91 8.29 -0.51
CA GLY A 110 -19.12 9.10 -0.61
C GLY A 110 -19.65 9.20 -2.04
N LYS A 111 -18.76 9.30 -3.03
CA LYS A 111 -19.13 9.35 -4.46
C LYS A 111 -19.62 8.00 -4.99
N LEU A 112 -19.06 6.88 -4.52
CA LEU A 112 -19.58 5.56 -4.83
C LEU A 112 -21.01 5.42 -4.24
N GLN A 113 -21.20 5.79 -2.98
CA GLN A 113 -22.49 5.73 -2.31
C GLN A 113 -23.57 6.58 -3.04
N SER A 114 -23.22 7.75 -3.54
CA SER A 114 -24.13 8.62 -4.29
C SER A 114 -24.33 8.19 -5.75
N GLY A 115 -23.56 7.24 -6.25
CA GLY A 115 -23.58 6.80 -7.65
C GLY A 115 -22.92 7.78 -8.62
N GLU A 116 -22.10 8.72 -8.12
CA GLU A 116 -21.32 9.63 -8.96
C GLU A 116 -20.12 8.95 -9.63
N ILE A 117 -19.59 7.89 -9.01
CA ILE A 117 -18.56 6.99 -9.57
C ILE A 117 -19.03 5.53 -9.50
N ASP A 118 -18.46 4.69 -10.35
CA ASP A 118 -18.83 3.27 -10.48
C ASP A 118 -17.94 2.35 -9.61
N ALA A 119 -16.70 2.76 -9.36
CA ALA A 119 -15.73 2.01 -8.58
C ALA A 119 -14.67 2.91 -7.94
N PHE A 120 -14.00 2.42 -6.91
CA PHE A 120 -12.76 3.03 -6.44
C PHE A 120 -11.74 2.00 -6.01
N PHE A 121 -10.46 2.35 -6.20
CA PHE A 121 -9.31 1.63 -5.68
C PHE A 121 -8.91 2.19 -4.32
N CYS A 122 -8.54 1.29 -3.41
CA CYS A 122 -7.99 1.61 -2.11
C CYS A 122 -6.86 0.61 -1.79
N THR A 123 -5.61 1.08 -1.78
CA THR A 123 -4.46 0.26 -1.38
C THR A 123 -4.09 0.64 0.04
N ALA A 124 -4.50 -0.19 0.99
CA ALA A 124 -4.37 0.09 2.42
C ALA A 124 -4.37 -1.20 3.24
N GLY A 125 -3.96 -1.09 4.50
CA GLY A 125 -4.04 -2.20 5.45
C GLY A 125 -5.50 -2.61 5.73
N LEU A 126 -5.72 -3.89 5.94
CA LEU A 126 -7.02 -4.43 6.39
C LEU A 126 -7.19 -4.10 7.87
N ARG A 127 -8.30 -3.81 8.36
CA ARG A 127 -9.63 -3.45 7.90
C ARG A 127 -9.67 -1.94 7.70
N THR A 128 -9.76 -1.48 6.46
CA THR A 128 -9.82 -0.05 6.19
C THR A 128 -11.13 0.53 6.71
N THR A 129 -11.06 1.46 7.65
CA THR A 129 -12.24 2.02 8.36
C THR A 129 -13.27 2.59 7.40
N ILE A 130 -12.84 3.35 6.39
CA ILE A 130 -13.76 3.97 5.43
C ILE A 130 -14.53 2.95 4.59
N ILE A 131 -13.92 1.79 4.29
CA ILE A 131 -14.59 0.71 3.56
C ILE A 131 -15.61 0.02 4.47
N GLU A 132 -15.28 -0.22 5.75
CA GLU A 132 -16.22 -0.79 6.72
C GLU A 132 -17.40 0.14 6.97
N GLU A 133 -17.17 1.44 7.13
CA GLU A 133 -18.24 2.45 7.27
C GLU A 133 -19.15 2.48 6.03
N LEU A 134 -18.56 2.43 4.82
CA LEU A 134 -19.32 2.36 3.58
C LEU A 134 -20.16 1.07 3.50
N ALA A 135 -19.58 -0.09 3.84
CA ALA A 135 -20.26 -1.39 3.82
C ALA A 135 -21.47 -1.46 4.78
N GLN A 136 -21.44 -0.67 5.88
CA GLN A 136 -22.56 -0.53 6.81
C GLN A 136 -23.68 0.39 6.26
N GLN A 137 -23.35 1.30 5.34
CA GLN A 137 -24.28 2.30 4.80
C GLN A 137 -24.93 1.86 3.48
N CYS A 138 -24.22 1.12 2.64
CA CYS A 138 -24.77 0.60 1.39
C CYS A 138 -24.13 -0.75 1.02
N PRO A 139 -24.86 -1.59 0.26
CA PRO A 139 -24.31 -2.87 -0.20
C PRO A 139 -23.15 -2.66 -1.17
N ILE A 140 -21.98 -3.14 -0.82
CA ILE A 140 -20.79 -3.12 -1.68
C ILE A 140 -20.30 -4.54 -1.95
N LYS A 141 -19.48 -4.69 -2.98
CA LYS A 141 -18.68 -5.88 -3.24
C LYS A 141 -17.28 -5.50 -3.73
N PHE A 142 -16.39 -6.46 -3.72
CA PHE A 142 -15.02 -6.31 -4.14
C PHE A 142 -14.77 -7.07 -5.45
N LEU A 143 -13.93 -6.50 -6.31
CA LEU A 143 -13.46 -7.20 -7.50
C LEU A 143 -12.15 -7.92 -7.19
N SER A 144 -12.07 -9.20 -7.56
CA SER A 144 -10.82 -9.96 -7.48
C SER A 144 -9.90 -9.63 -8.64
N ILE A 145 -8.61 -9.65 -8.39
CA ILE A 145 -7.56 -9.60 -9.40
C ILE A 145 -7.29 -11.02 -9.88
N SER A 146 -7.20 -11.22 -11.20
CA SER A 146 -6.94 -12.55 -11.75
C SER A 146 -5.51 -13.02 -11.45
N ASP A 147 -5.32 -14.34 -11.28
CA ASP A 147 -4.02 -14.95 -11.07
C ASP A 147 -3.01 -14.59 -12.18
N SER A 148 -3.48 -14.34 -13.40
CA SER A 148 -2.63 -13.89 -14.52
C SER A 148 -2.13 -12.46 -14.31
N CYS A 149 -2.97 -11.56 -13.82
CA CYS A 149 -2.61 -10.18 -13.53
C CYS A 149 -1.64 -10.10 -12.34
N SER A 150 -1.92 -10.82 -11.27
CA SER A 150 -1.07 -10.90 -10.09
C SER A 150 0.35 -11.39 -10.44
N LYS A 151 0.46 -12.51 -11.15
CA LYS A 151 1.76 -13.04 -11.60
C LYS A 151 2.55 -12.10 -12.50
N LYS A 152 1.88 -11.31 -13.35
CA LYS A 152 2.55 -10.30 -14.18
C LYS A 152 3.09 -9.15 -13.31
N LEU A 153 2.32 -8.70 -12.31
CA LEU A 153 2.76 -7.69 -11.34
C LEU A 153 3.98 -8.17 -10.56
N GLU A 154 3.91 -9.36 -9.95
CA GLU A 154 5.02 -9.95 -9.21
C GLU A 154 6.28 -10.14 -10.07
N SER A 155 6.12 -10.53 -11.34
CA SER A 155 7.25 -10.69 -12.25
C SER A 155 7.89 -9.38 -12.69
N ALA A 156 7.13 -8.29 -12.71
CA ALA A 156 7.61 -6.97 -13.13
C ALA A 156 8.14 -6.13 -11.94
N TYR A 157 7.65 -6.40 -10.74
CA TYR A 157 7.92 -5.60 -9.54
C TYR A 157 8.06 -6.51 -8.31
N ASP A 158 9.26 -6.64 -7.79
CA ASP A 158 9.58 -7.46 -6.59
C ASP A 158 8.86 -6.99 -5.31
N THR A 159 8.17 -5.86 -5.36
CA THR A 159 7.46 -5.26 -4.22
C THR A 159 6.01 -5.68 -4.10
N TYR A 160 5.43 -6.27 -5.16
CA TYR A 160 4.08 -6.82 -5.12
C TYR A 160 4.09 -8.30 -4.77
N VAL A 161 3.09 -8.72 -4.02
CA VAL A 161 2.87 -10.14 -3.66
C VAL A 161 1.40 -10.50 -3.84
N ASP A 162 1.14 -11.76 -4.20
CA ASP A 162 -0.21 -12.33 -4.14
C ASP A 162 -0.78 -12.18 -2.72
N TYR A 163 -2.01 -11.73 -2.63
CA TYR A 163 -2.68 -11.54 -1.36
C TYR A 163 -4.14 -11.96 -1.42
N THR A 164 -4.63 -12.54 -0.34
CA THR A 164 -6.05 -12.89 -0.20
C THR A 164 -6.63 -12.13 0.98
N ILE A 165 -7.67 -11.34 0.72
CA ILE A 165 -8.48 -10.72 1.77
C ILE A 165 -9.42 -11.82 2.29
N PRO A 166 -9.33 -12.20 3.57
CA PRO A 166 -10.16 -13.27 4.11
C PRO A 166 -11.65 -12.94 4.05
N ALA A 167 -12.49 -13.95 3.87
CA ALA A 167 -13.93 -13.80 4.00
C ALA A 167 -14.29 -13.19 5.37
N ASN A 168 -15.35 -12.41 5.42
CA ASN A 168 -15.84 -11.69 6.61
C ASN A 168 -14.85 -10.65 7.18
N THR A 169 -13.97 -10.12 6.33
CA THR A 169 -13.13 -8.97 6.69
C THR A 169 -13.98 -7.70 6.84
N TYR A 170 -14.98 -7.53 5.97
CA TYR A 170 -15.91 -6.39 5.96
C TYR A 170 -17.36 -6.84 6.08
N THR A 171 -18.23 -5.95 6.55
CA THR A 171 -19.68 -6.19 6.61
C THR A 171 -20.22 -6.58 5.23
N GLY A 172 -20.89 -7.73 5.15
CA GLY A 172 -21.51 -8.25 3.91
C GLY A 172 -20.55 -8.95 2.95
N GLN A 173 -19.25 -8.96 3.19
CA GLN A 173 -18.29 -9.71 2.38
C GLN A 173 -18.19 -11.16 2.87
N THR A 174 -18.81 -12.08 2.17
CA THR A 174 -18.91 -13.50 2.56
C THR A 174 -17.84 -14.40 1.92
N GLU A 175 -17.15 -13.92 0.89
CA GLU A 175 -16.17 -14.69 0.13
C GLU A 175 -14.78 -14.08 0.24
N GLU A 176 -13.76 -14.90 0.01
CA GLU A 176 -12.37 -14.45 -0.12
C GLU A 176 -12.21 -13.60 -1.38
N ILE A 177 -11.36 -12.58 -1.31
CA ILE A 177 -11.03 -11.71 -2.43
C ILE A 177 -9.56 -11.88 -2.78
N LYS A 178 -9.27 -12.41 -3.97
CA LYS A 178 -7.91 -12.47 -4.51
C LYS A 178 -7.45 -11.09 -4.95
N THR A 179 -6.29 -10.69 -4.52
CA THR A 179 -5.71 -9.38 -4.82
C THR A 179 -4.19 -9.42 -4.77
N VAL A 180 -3.56 -8.27 -4.84
CA VAL A 180 -2.14 -8.06 -4.58
C VAL A 180 -1.95 -7.12 -3.41
N ALA A 181 -0.81 -7.22 -2.75
CA ALA A 181 -0.42 -6.30 -1.69
C ALA A 181 1.01 -5.80 -1.89
N VAL A 182 1.28 -4.62 -1.32
CA VAL A 182 2.61 -4.05 -1.15
C VAL A 182 2.88 -3.81 0.33
N GLN A 183 4.16 -3.72 0.74
CA GLN A 183 4.48 -3.44 2.13
C GLN A 183 4.38 -1.94 2.45
N ALA A 184 3.75 -1.60 3.56
CA ALA A 184 3.92 -0.31 4.21
C ALA A 184 5.24 -0.32 4.98
N VAL A 185 6.17 0.57 4.63
CA VAL A 185 7.52 0.59 5.19
C VAL A 185 7.75 1.87 5.99
N LEU A 186 8.22 1.71 7.22
CA LEU A 186 8.69 2.82 8.03
C LEU A 186 10.08 3.24 7.56
N LEU A 187 10.22 4.52 7.29
CA LEU A 187 11.44 5.18 6.82
C LEU A 187 11.92 6.19 7.86
N ALA A 188 13.24 6.38 7.93
CA ALA A 188 13.89 7.44 8.68
C ALA A 188 14.75 8.30 7.77
N SER A 189 14.85 9.62 8.10
CA SER A 189 15.83 10.53 7.53
C SER A 189 17.25 10.06 7.89
N ASN A 190 18.19 10.23 6.97
CA ASN A 190 19.60 9.97 7.22
C ASN A 190 20.21 10.87 8.31
N GLU A 191 19.53 11.99 8.66
CA GLU A 191 19.95 12.91 9.71
C GLU A 191 19.64 12.39 11.13
N LEU A 192 18.75 11.40 11.27
CA LEU A 192 18.52 10.76 12.56
C LEU A 192 19.78 9.98 12.99
N SER A 193 20.13 10.09 14.27
CA SER A 193 21.28 9.37 14.79
C SER A 193 21.02 7.85 14.83
N ASP A 194 22.07 7.08 14.62
CA ASP A 194 22.02 5.61 14.71
C ASP A 194 21.43 5.13 16.04
N ILE A 195 21.78 5.82 17.16
CA ILE A 195 21.29 5.45 18.50
C ILE A 195 19.79 5.60 18.60
N VAL A 196 19.25 6.70 18.08
CA VAL A 196 17.79 6.95 18.09
C VAL A 196 17.06 5.90 17.26
N VAL A 197 17.56 5.63 16.04
CA VAL A 197 16.91 4.66 15.15
C VAL A 197 17.06 3.22 15.67
N GLU A 198 18.19 2.86 16.29
CA GLU A 198 18.37 1.56 16.92
C GLU A 198 17.36 1.37 18.06
N SER A 199 17.25 2.35 18.98
CA SER A 199 16.28 2.30 20.09
C SER A 199 14.83 2.30 19.60
N LEU A 200 14.53 3.03 18.53
CA LEU A 200 13.20 3.01 17.92
C LEU A 200 12.87 1.64 17.33
N THR A 201 13.84 1.01 16.65
CA THR A 201 13.66 -0.34 16.08
C THR A 201 13.43 -1.37 17.18
N GLU A 202 14.19 -1.30 18.28
CA GLU A 202 13.99 -2.12 19.46
C GLU A 202 12.60 -1.91 20.06
N PHE A 203 12.20 -0.66 20.30
CA PHE A 203 10.88 -0.31 20.81
C PHE A 203 9.74 -0.88 19.95
N LEU A 204 9.87 -0.83 18.63
CA LEU A 204 8.86 -1.30 17.70
C LEU A 204 8.55 -2.78 17.87
N PHE A 205 9.56 -3.61 18.11
CA PHE A 205 9.39 -5.05 18.28
C PHE A 205 9.06 -5.44 19.72
N GLU A 206 9.64 -4.79 20.71
CA GLU A 206 9.33 -5.04 22.12
C GLU A 206 7.88 -4.66 22.49
N HIS A 207 7.33 -3.63 21.83
CA HIS A 207 5.96 -3.15 22.06
C HIS A 207 4.99 -3.50 20.93
N SER A 208 5.31 -4.52 20.12
CA SER A 208 4.48 -4.91 18.97
C SER A 208 3.02 -5.20 19.33
N ALA A 209 2.76 -5.84 20.48
CA ALA A 209 1.41 -6.13 20.97
C ALA A 209 0.64 -4.85 21.33
N ASP A 210 1.29 -3.89 21.99
CA ASP A 210 0.68 -2.61 22.38
C ASP A 210 0.38 -1.75 21.15
N LEU A 211 1.30 -1.74 20.18
CA LEU A 211 1.11 -1.08 18.90
C LEU A 211 -0.04 -1.70 18.12
N GLN A 212 -0.13 -3.03 18.06
CA GLN A 212 -1.25 -3.73 17.42
C GLN A 212 -2.60 -3.35 18.05
N TYR A 213 -2.65 -3.24 19.37
CA TYR A 213 -3.87 -2.84 20.08
C TYR A 213 -4.29 -1.39 19.76
N SER A 214 -3.32 -0.53 19.45
CA SER A 214 -3.53 0.90 19.25
C SER A 214 -3.96 1.28 17.81
N VAL A 215 -3.88 0.35 16.84
CA VAL A 215 -4.20 0.61 15.43
C VAL A 215 -5.18 -0.42 14.86
N PRO A 216 -6.06 -0.03 13.93
CA PRO A 216 -7.03 -0.95 13.34
C PRO A 216 -6.42 -1.94 12.33
N VAL A 217 -5.27 -1.61 11.76
CA VAL A 217 -4.59 -2.46 10.78
C VAL A 217 -3.87 -3.63 11.45
N ASN A 218 -3.81 -4.78 10.77
CA ASN A 218 -3.09 -5.93 11.28
C ASN A 218 -1.58 -5.76 11.06
N LEU A 219 -0.87 -5.30 12.11
CA LEU A 219 0.58 -5.17 12.08
C LEU A 219 1.25 -6.55 12.04
N GLN A 220 2.23 -6.71 11.17
CA GLN A 220 3.07 -7.92 11.10
C GLN A 220 4.45 -7.61 11.67
N LEU A 221 4.48 -7.16 12.92
CA LEU A 221 5.69 -6.75 13.62
C LEU A 221 6.41 -7.96 14.25
N ASP A 222 6.89 -8.86 13.39
CA ASP A 222 7.95 -9.80 13.73
C ASP A 222 9.23 -9.44 12.95
N GLU A 223 10.36 -9.63 13.57
CA GLU A 223 11.66 -9.18 13.04
C GLU A 223 12.00 -9.79 11.67
N THR A 224 11.55 -11.02 11.41
CA THR A 224 11.86 -11.75 10.17
C THR A 224 10.97 -11.32 9.01
N SER A 225 9.74 -10.93 9.28
CA SER A 225 8.80 -10.37 8.29
C SER A 225 9.09 -8.91 8.00
N ALA A 226 9.50 -8.15 9.03
CA ALA A 226 9.76 -6.71 8.93
C ALA A 226 10.94 -6.33 8.00
N VAL A 227 11.73 -7.29 7.54
CA VAL A 227 12.83 -7.04 6.60
C VAL A 227 12.52 -7.46 5.16
N LYS A 228 11.33 -8.04 4.93
CA LYS A 228 10.93 -8.54 3.60
C LYS A 228 10.28 -7.45 2.75
N GLY A 229 10.45 -7.55 1.43
CA GLY A 229 9.83 -6.62 0.47
C GLY A 229 10.44 -5.22 0.48
N ILE A 230 11.60 -5.01 1.09
CA ILE A 230 12.33 -3.74 1.14
C ILE A 230 13.54 -3.82 0.22
N SER A 231 13.55 -3.01 -0.84
CA SER A 231 14.60 -2.98 -1.85
C SER A 231 15.71 -1.96 -1.59
N ILE A 232 15.47 -0.96 -0.75
CA ILE A 232 16.43 0.10 -0.41
C ILE A 232 17.28 -0.28 0.82
N PRO A 233 18.41 0.40 1.06
CA PRO A 233 19.20 0.19 2.27
C PRO A 233 18.44 0.51 3.56
N PHE A 234 18.76 -0.25 4.61
CA PHE A 234 18.29 0.02 5.95
C PHE A 234 19.14 1.09 6.63
N HIS A 235 18.51 1.86 7.53
CA HIS A 235 19.22 2.85 8.35
C HIS A 235 20.28 2.18 9.22
N PRO A 236 21.48 2.78 9.39
CA PRO A 236 22.56 2.15 10.16
C PRO A 236 22.16 1.74 11.58
N GLY A 237 21.28 2.50 12.24
CA GLY A 237 20.72 2.14 13.54
C GLY A 237 19.87 0.87 13.47
N ALA A 238 18.98 0.75 12.47
CA ALA A 238 18.21 -0.46 12.25
C ALA A 238 19.11 -1.66 11.90
N VAL A 239 20.14 -1.47 11.06
CA VAL A 239 21.15 -2.50 10.75
C VAL A 239 21.81 -3.02 12.03
N LYS A 240 22.17 -2.14 12.98
CA LYS A 240 22.76 -2.53 14.28
C LYS A 240 21.81 -3.41 15.09
N TYR A 241 20.54 -3.02 15.17
CA TYR A 241 19.51 -3.81 15.84
C TYR A 241 19.37 -5.20 15.21
N TYR A 242 19.10 -5.29 13.90
CA TYR A 242 18.91 -6.57 13.21
C TYR A 242 20.14 -7.48 13.31
N LYS A 243 21.35 -6.89 13.25
CA LYS A 243 22.59 -7.65 13.43
C LYS A 243 22.69 -8.29 14.81
N LYS A 244 22.27 -7.60 15.88
CA LYS A 244 22.23 -8.19 17.25
C LYS A 244 21.27 -9.37 17.33
N HIS A 245 20.22 -9.38 16.50
CA HIS A 245 19.20 -10.44 16.42
C HIS A 245 19.49 -11.48 15.32
N ASN A 246 20.72 -11.47 14.75
CA ASN A 246 21.17 -12.40 13.69
C ASN A 246 20.36 -12.32 12.39
N ILE A 247 19.75 -11.20 12.10
CA ILE A 247 18.99 -10.93 10.88
C ILE A 247 19.84 -10.10 9.93
N LYS A 248 19.96 -10.56 8.68
CA LYS A 248 20.68 -9.85 7.64
C LYS A 248 19.75 -8.90 6.90
N VAL A 249 20.17 -7.65 6.75
CA VAL A 249 19.50 -6.62 5.99
C VAL A 249 20.45 -5.92 5.03
N LYS A 250 19.92 -5.28 3.99
CA LYS A 250 20.70 -4.48 3.04
C LYS A 250 21.22 -3.22 3.74
N SER A 251 22.54 -3.03 3.79
CA SER A 251 23.16 -1.87 4.47
C SER A 251 23.68 -0.80 3.50
N GLU A 252 23.86 -1.15 2.21
CA GLU A 252 24.33 -0.28 1.13
C GLU A 252 23.60 -0.58 -0.17
#